data_40ef221809e79ff777005dfd97ca1ef4
#
_entry.id   40ef221809e79ff777005dfd97ca1ef4
#
_cell.length_a   1.000
_cell.length_b   1.000
_cell.length_c   1.000
_cell.angle_alpha   90.00
_cell.angle_beta   90.00
_cell.angle_gamma   90.00
#
_symmetry.space_group_name_H-M   'P 1'
#
loop_
_entity.id
_entity.type
_entity.pdbx_description
1 polymer ?
#
loop_
_entity_poly.entity_id
_entity_poly.type
_entity_poly.pdbx_seq_one_letter_code
_entity_poly.pdbx_strand_id
1 'polypeptide(L)'
;MIVLWVILGCIGLVLLLLLAAVIRTLLIPGKQSTYRPDPDPEEAEACARKLAAMVRYETVSVPGENQREKFLGFHKVLEELFPLVHRELEKTEIDGNLLFYWKGKHNDRPLVLMSHQDVVPAEGKWEHEPFSGDIADGKVWGRGASDTKCSVMAFFQAAEELLAEGYVPEQDVYLSSSCTEEWGGDGCPKLVAELERRGVKPWLVCDEAAELLPTRSAVSTETSPW
;
A
#
# COMPACT_ATOMS: atom_id res chain seq x y z
N MET A 1 -8.18 -4.07 53.85
CA MET A 1 -8.25 -2.59 53.63
C MET A 1 -7.07 -2.08 52.80
N ILE A 2 -5.81 -2.36 53.13
CA ILE A 2 -4.64 -1.85 52.40
C ILE A 2 -4.65 -2.26 50.90
N VAL A 3 -4.95 -3.53 50.57
CA VAL A 3 -5.04 -4.00 49.19
C VAL A 3 -6.08 -3.22 48.37
N LEU A 4 -7.23 -2.91 48.95
CA LEU A 4 -8.27 -2.14 48.28
C LEU A 4 -7.80 -0.70 47.93
N TRP A 5 -7.09 -0.06 48.88
CA TRP A 5 -6.53 1.28 48.65
C TRP A 5 -5.42 1.26 47.57
N VAL A 6 -4.60 0.21 47.52
CA VAL A 6 -3.59 0.04 46.48
C VAL A 6 -4.25 -0.14 45.09
N ILE A 7 -5.30 -0.98 45.00
CA ILE A 7 -6.03 -1.18 43.75
C ILE A 7 -6.68 0.13 43.30
N LEU A 8 -7.36 0.85 44.19
CA LEU A 8 -7.98 2.15 43.86
C LEU A 8 -6.93 3.18 43.42
N GLY A 9 -5.77 3.20 44.08
CA GLY A 9 -4.64 4.05 43.67
C GLY A 9 -4.10 3.72 42.27
N CYS A 10 -3.94 2.45 41.98
CA CYS A 10 -3.52 2.01 40.62
C CYS A 10 -4.55 2.38 39.56
N ILE A 11 -5.86 2.17 39.84
CA ILE A 11 -6.92 2.56 38.91
C ILE A 11 -6.92 4.08 38.69
N GLY A 12 -6.80 4.86 39.76
CA GLY A 12 -6.71 6.33 39.69
C GLY A 12 -5.53 6.81 38.84
N LEU A 13 -4.37 6.17 39.01
CA LEU A 13 -3.17 6.47 38.21
C LEU A 13 -3.40 6.17 36.72
N VAL A 14 -3.96 5.00 36.38
CA VAL A 14 -4.27 4.62 35.02
C VAL A 14 -5.24 5.62 34.37
N LEU A 15 -6.31 5.98 35.08
CA LEU A 15 -7.27 6.97 34.59
C LEU A 15 -6.64 8.35 34.37
N LEU A 16 -5.74 8.76 35.24
CA LEU A 16 -5.00 10.02 35.12
C LEU A 16 -4.05 10.01 33.90
N LEU A 17 -3.37 8.90 33.65
CA LEU A 17 -2.50 8.71 32.47
C LEU A 17 -3.33 8.72 31.17
N LEU A 18 -4.48 8.04 31.16
CA LEU A 18 -5.40 8.06 30.01
C LEU A 18 -5.92 9.47 29.73
N LEU A 19 -6.34 10.20 30.79
CA LEU A 19 -6.78 11.57 30.64
C LEU A 19 -5.68 12.47 30.10
N ALA A 20 -4.46 12.33 30.60
CA ALA A 20 -3.32 13.08 30.11
C ALA A 20 -3.01 12.75 28.64
N ALA A 21 -3.11 11.47 28.22
CA ALA A 21 -2.94 11.06 26.83
C ALA A 21 -4.01 11.69 25.93
N VAL A 22 -5.28 11.65 26.35
CA VAL A 22 -6.39 12.28 25.61
C VAL A 22 -6.17 13.79 25.46
N ILE A 23 -5.83 14.49 26.56
CA ILE A 23 -5.56 15.92 26.51
C ILE A 23 -4.40 16.22 25.56
N ARG A 24 -3.29 15.48 25.65
CA ARG A 24 -2.15 15.66 24.73
C ARG A 24 -2.54 15.44 23.28
N THR A 25 -3.36 14.43 23.01
CA THR A 25 -3.85 14.16 21.65
C THR A 25 -4.73 15.30 21.11
N LEU A 26 -5.63 15.83 21.96
CA LEU A 26 -6.48 16.97 21.57
C LEU A 26 -5.70 18.27 21.36
N LEU A 27 -4.56 18.42 22.04
CA LEU A 27 -3.69 19.59 21.93
C LEU A 27 -2.70 19.48 20.75
N ILE A 28 -2.61 18.33 20.07
CA ILE A 28 -1.78 18.20 18.86
C ILE A 28 -2.41 19.10 17.78
N PRO A 29 -1.70 20.15 17.33
CA PRO A 29 -2.23 20.99 16.26
C PRO A 29 -2.37 20.14 15.00
N GLY A 30 -3.58 20.07 14.46
CA GLY A 30 -3.83 19.42 13.18
C GLY A 30 -2.98 20.10 12.10
N LYS A 31 -1.92 19.42 11.61
CA LYS A 31 -1.23 19.86 10.41
C LYS A 31 -2.18 19.66 9.25
N GLN A 32 -2.81 20.72 8.78
CA GLN A 32 -3.49 20.66 7.50
C GLN A 32 -2.42 20.58 6.41
N SER A 33 -2.52 19.57 5.54
CA SER A 33 -1.72 19.53 4.35
C SER A 33 -2.00 20.76 3.51
N THR A 34 -0.97 21.48 3.10
CA THR A 34 -1.07 22.56 2.11
C THR A 34 -1.12 22.02 0.68
N TYR A 35 -0.90 20.71 0.53
CA TYR A 35 -1.02 20.02 -0.75
C TYR A 35 -2.48 20.12 -1.23
N ARG A 36 -2.65 20.70 -2.39
CA ARG A 36 -3.90 20.64 -3.14
C ARG A 36 -3.61 19.77 -4.35
N PRO A 37 -4.29 18.63 -4.52
CA PRO A 37 -4.16 17.91 -5.76
C PRO A 37 -4.53 18.88 -6.90
N ASP A 38 -3.65 19.00 -7.88
CA ASP A 38 -3.99 19.62 -9.14
C ASP A 38 -4.74 18.56 -9.95
N PRO A 39 -6.05 18.64 -10.06
CA PRO A 39 -6.79 17.63 -10.79
C PRO A 39 -6.61 17.90 -12.28
N ASP A 40 -5.59 17.33 -12.88
CA ASP A 40 -5.61 17.09 -14.31
C ASP A 40 -6.62 15.95 -14.58
N PRO A 41 -7.78 16.24 -15.18
CA PRO A 41 -8.81 15.23 -15.42
C PRO A 41 -8.33 14.11 -16.35
N GLU A 42 -7.42 14.42 -17.29
CA GLU A 42 -6.89 13.42 -18.23
C GLU A 42 -5.94 12.45 -17.53
N GLU A 43 -5.07 12.96 -16.66
CA GLU A 43 -4.18 12.17 -15.84
C GLU A 43 -4.96 11.31 -14.84
N ALA A 44 -5.93 11.89 -14.14
CA ALA A 44 -6.79 11.17 -13.21
C ALA A 44 -7.54 10.01 -13.90
N GLU A 45 -8.05 10.25 -15.11
CA GLU A 45 -8.71 9.21 -15.90
C GLU A 45 -7.73 8.14 -16.39
N ALA A 46 -6.51 8.52 -16.76
CA ALA A 46 -5.46 7.57 -17.14
C ALA A 46 -5.07 6.66 -15.98
N CYS A 47 -4.88 7.21 -14.78
CA CYS A 47 -4.63 6.46 -13.56
C CYS A 47 -5.81 5.54 -13.21
N ALA A 48 -7.04 6.03 -13.30
CA ALA A 48 -8.24 5.23 -13.06
C ALA A 48 -8.33 4.03 -14.02
N ARG A 49 -8.00 4.21 -15.31
CA ARG A 49 -7.97 3.11 -16.29
C ARG A 49 -6.89 2.07 -15.95
N LYS A 50 -5.72 2.48 -15.48
CA LYS A 50 -4.67 1.56 -15.04
C LYS A 50 -5.10 0.75 -13.83
N LEU A 51 -5.63 1.41 -12.80
CA LEU A 51 -6.16 0.74 -11.62
C LEU A 51 -7.29 -0.23 -11.98
N ALA A 52 -8.23 0.20 -12.84
CA ALA A 52 -9.30 -0.64 -13.34
C ALA A 52 -8.77 -1.91 -14.06
N ALA A 53 -7.73 -1.79 -14.87
CA ALA A 53 -7.09 -2.93 -15.52
C ALA A 53 -6.47 -3.90 -14.49
N MET A 54 -5.84 -3.37 -13.45
CA MET A 54 -5.29 -4.18 -12.36
C MET A 54 -6.40 -4.89 -11.56
N VAL A 55 -7.52 -4.21 -11.27
CA VAL A 55 -8.67 -4.77 -10.56
C VAL A 55 -9.32 -5.91 -11.36
N ARG A 56 -9.43 -5.78 -12.68
CA ARG A 56 -9.98 -6.84 -13.56
C ARG A 56 -9.19 -8.14 -13.51
N TYR A 57 -7.92 -8.08 -13.16
CA TYR A 57 -7.14 -9.29 -13.00
C TYR A 57 -7.33 -9.85 -11.58
N GLU A 58 -8.02 -10.97 -11.47
CA GLU A 58 -8.29 -11.62 -10.20
C GLU A 58 -7.02 -12.17 -9.56
N THR A 59 -6.64 -11.62 -8.40
CA THR A 59 -5.46 -12.01 -7.62
C THR A 59 -5.82 -12.53 -6.22
N VAL A 60 -6.98 -13.19 -6.10
CA VAL A 60 -7.38 -13.81 -4.82
C VAL A 60 -6.33 -14.81 -4.37
N SER A 61 -5.81 -14.61 -3.15
CA SER A 61 -4.89 -15.52 -2.50
C SER A 61 -5.61 -16.41 -1.48
N VAL A 62 -5.20 -17.66 -1.38
CA VAL A 62 -5.80 -18.64 -0.45
C VAL A 62 -4.69 -19.43 0.24
N PRO A 63 -4.75 -19.61 1.59
CA PRO A 63 -3.76 -20.39 2.32
C PRO A 63 -3.61 -21.81 1.78
N GLY A 64 -2.36 -22.26 1.63
CA GLY A 64 -2.07 -23.65 1.24
C GLY A 64 -2.15 -23.94 -0.26
N GLU A 65 -2.51 -22.97 -1.10
CA GLU A 65 -2.53 -23.13 -2.54
C GLU A 65 -1.25 -22.54 -3.19
N ASN A 66 -0.68 -23.24 -4.16
CA ASN A 66 0.37 -22.68 -5.00
C ASN A 66 -0.29 -21.85 -6.12
N GLN A 67 -0.26 -20.54 -5.96
CA GLN A 67 -0.92 -19.61 -6.88
C GLN A 67 0.07 -18.79 -7.73
N ARG A 68 1.34 -19.19 -7.73
CA ARG A 68 2.42 -18.46 -8.40
C ARG A 68 2.07 -18.08 -9.84
N GLU A 69 1.49 -18.99 -10.63
CA GLU A 69 1.12 -18.72 -12.02
C GLU A 69 0.09 -17.60 -12.18
N LYS A 70 -0.84 -17.48 -11.24
CA LYS A 70 -1.81 -16.36 -11.18
C LYS A 70 -1.07 -15.04 -11.06
N PHE A 71 -0.12 -14.95 -10.15
CA PHE A 71 0.64 -13.72 -9.95
C PHE A 71 1.59 -13.43 -11.10
N LEU A 72 2.22 -14.43 -11.69
CA LEU A 72 3.00 -14.25 -12.92
C LEU A 72 2.15 -13.70 -14.09
N GLY A 73 0.87 -14.08 -14.15
CA GLY A 73 -0.06 -13.49 -15.10
C GLY A 73 -0.35 -12.01 -14.78
N PHE A 74 -0.55 -11.67 -13.51
CA PHE A 74 -0.73 -10.28 -13.09
C PHE A 74 0.52 -9.41 -13.36
N HIS A 75 1.73 -9.98 -13.20
CA HIS A 75 2.97 -9.27 -13.52
C HIS A 75 3.06 -8.83 -14.98
N LYS A 76 2.44 -9.58 -15.92
CA LYS A 76 2.35 -9.16 -17.32
C LYS A 76 1.45 -7.92 -17.48
N VAL A 77 0.36 -7.85 -16.72
CA VAL A 77 -0.48 -6.65 -16.69
C VAL A 77 0.32 -5.45 -16.18
N LEU A 78 1.10 -5.64 -15.11
CA LEU A 78 1.96 -4.56 -14.60
C LEU A 78 3.02 -4.14 -15.64
N GLU A 79 3.62 -5.08 -16.36
CA GLU A 79 4.60 -4.80 -17.41
C GLU A 79 4.00 -4.01 -18.56
N GLU A 80 2.77 -4.33 -18.97
CA GLU A 80 2.03 -3.58 -20.01
C GLU A 80 1.68 -2.16 -19.56
N LEU A 81 1.31 -1.98 -18.28
CA LEU A 81 0.89 -0.69 -17.74
C LEU A 81 2.07 0.23 -17.37
N PHE A 82 3.23 -0.36 -17.01
CA PHE A 82 4.41 0.35 -16.50
C PHE A 82 5.71 -0.15 -17.18
N PRO A 83 5.84 0.07 -18.49
CA PRO A 83 6.95 -0.48 -19.27
C PRO A 83 8.32 0.10 -18.90
N LEU A 84 8.41 1.37 -18.43
CA LEU A 84 9.67 1.96 -18.01
C LEU A 84 10.17 1.32 -16.72
N VAL A 85 9.29 1.15 -15.74
CA VAL A 85 9.62 0.45 -14.49
C VAL A 85 10.21 -0.94 -14.79
N HIS A 86 9.60 -1.70 -15.69
CA HIS A 86 10.07 -3.04 -16.02
C HIS A 86 11.33 -3.07 -16.88
N ARG A 87 11.61 -2.02 -17.65
CA ARG A 87 12.79 -1.92 -18.50
C ARG A 87 14.01 -1.35 -17.76
N GLU A 88 13.81 -0.35 -16.92
CA GLU A 88 14.90 0.43 -16.33
C GLU A 88 15.29 -0.04 -14.93
N LEU A 89 14.38 -0.66 -14.19
CA LEU A 89 14.63 -1.15 -12.83
C LEU A 89 15.03 -2.62 -12.83
N GLU A 90 15.90 -3.00 -11.89
CA GLU A 90 16.24 -4.40 -11.69
C GLU A 90 15.06 -5.14 -11.02
N LYS A 91 14.43 -6.02 -11.77
CA LYS A 91 13.30 -6.85 -11.32
C LYS A 91 13.78 -8.17 -10.74
N THR A 92 13.30 -8.52 -9.57
CA THR A 92 13.44 -9.84 -8.95
C THR A 92 12.07 -10.40 -8.65
N GLU A 93 11.78 -11.61 -9.11
CA GLU A 93 10.55 -12.35 -8.80
C GLU A 93 10.90 -13.50 -7.85
N ILE A 94 10.13 -13.63 -6.77
CA ILE A 94 10.32 -14.65 -5.74
C ILE A 94 8.96 -15.29 -5.43
N ASP A 95 8.68 -16.44 -6.04
CA ASP A 95 7.44 -17.21 -5.81
C ASP A 95 6.15 -16.38 -5.96
N GLY A 96 6.09 -15.52 -6.96
CA GLY A 96 4.95 -14.63 -7.21
C GLY A 96 5.07 -13.25 -6.55
N ASN A 97 6.07 -13.06 -5.69
CA ASN A 97 6.34 -11.74 -5.11
C ASN A 97 7.28 -10.94 -6.01
N LEU A 98 7.17 -9.61 -5.98
CA LEU A 98 7.99 -8.70 -6.77
C LEU A 98 8.87 -7.82 -5.89
N LEU A 99 10.13 -7.67 -6.30
CA LEU A 99 11.04 -6.67 -5.78
C LEU A 99 11.70 -5.95 -6.96
N PHE A 100 11.49 -4.65 -7.06
CA PHE A 100 12.20 -3.81 -8.01
C PHE A 100 13.24 -2.96 -7.28
N TYR A 101 14.43 -2.87 -7.83
CA TYR A 101 15.50 -2.03 -7.33
C TYR A 101 15.76 -0.88 -8.29
N TRP A 102 15.58 0.32 -7.80
CA TRP A 102 15.89 1.56 -8.48
C TRP A 102 17.13 2.18 -7.87
N LYS A 103 18.23 2.11 -8.59
CA LYS A 103 19.51 2.61 -8.14
C LYS A 103 19.49 4.15 -8.02
N GLY A 104 19.80 4.63 -6.82
CA GLY A 104 19.98 6.04 -6.53
C GLY A 104 21.42 6.51 -6.69
N LYS A 105 21.67 7.79 -6.35
CA LYS A 105 23.00 8.38 -6.28
C LYS A 105 23.77 7.88 -5.05
N HIS A 106 23.06 7.53 -3.98
CA HIS A 106 23.57 7.06 -2.71
C HIS A 106 22.78 5.83 -2.24
N ASN A 107 23.38 5.02 -1.37
CA ASN A 107 22.80 3.79 -0.84
C ASN A 107 22.84 3.67 0.70
N ASP A 108 23.18 4.76 1.38
CA ASP A 108 23.33 4.78 2.84
C ASP A 108 21.99 4.91 3.58
N ARG A 109 20.94 5.37 2.91
CA ARG A 109 19.59 5.52 3.45
C ARG A 109 18.51 5.04 2.45
N PRO A 110 18.50 3.75 2.09
CA PRO A 110 17.55 3.24 1.12
C PRO A 110 16.11 3.31 1.63
N LEU A 111 15.18 3.50 0.69
CA LEU A 111 13.74 3.50 0.93
C LEU A 111 13.15 2.20 0.42
N VAL A 112 12.18 1.66 1.16
CA VAL A 112 11.35 0.54 0.71
C VAL A 112 9.91 1.01 0.67
N LEU A 113 9.28 0.95 -0.49
CA LEU A 113 7.87 1.20 -0.71
C LEU A 113 7.18 -0.15 -0.87
N MET A 114 6.36 -0.51 0.11
CA MET A 114 5.70 -1.81 0.18
C MET A 114 4.23 -1.69 -0.18
N SER A 115 3.75 -2.73 -0.82
CA SER A 115 2.32 -2.92 -1.10
C SER A 115 2.09 -4.41 -1.38
N HIS A 116 0.84 -4.86 -1.42
CA HIS A 116 0.54 -6.22 -1.83
C HIS A 116 -0.31 -6.26 -3.10
N GLN A 117 -0.23 -7.37 -3.80
CA GLN A 117 -0.91 -7.57 -5.07
C GLN A 117 -2.07 -8.57 -4.96
N ASP A 118 -2.12 -9.31 -3.87
CA ASP A 118 -3.21 -10.24 -3.59
C ASP A 118 -4.43 -9.53 -2.99
N VAL A 119 -5.52 -10.22 -2.98
CA VAL A 119 -6.81 -9.75 -2.44
C VAL A 119 -7.54 -10.91 -1.78
N VAL A 120 -8.38 -10.61 -0.79
CA VAL A 120 -9.30 -11.60 -0.21
C VAL A 120 -10.40 -11.99 -1.19
N PRO A 121 -11.05 -13.17 -1.00
CA PRO A 121 -12.22 -13.55 -1.77
C PRO A 121 -13.33 -12.50 -1.75
N ALA A 122 -14.06 -12.39 -2.84
CA ALA A 122 -15.19 -11.48 -2.95
C ALA A 122 -16.49 -12.24 -2.67
N GLU A 123 -17.00 -12.11 -1.46
CA GLU A 123 -18.23 -12.75 -1.03
C GLU A 123 -19.39 -11.75 -0.95
N GLY A 124 -20.63 -12.27 -0.93
CA GLY A 124 -21.84 -11.47 -0.74
C GLY A 124 -22.35 -10.79 -2.02
N LYS A 125 -23.17 -9.74 -1.81
CA LYS A 125 -23.73 -8.94 -2.91
C LYS A 125 -22.90 -7.68 -3.10
N TRP A 126 -22.59 -7.39 -4.34
CA TRP A 126 -21.83 -6.22 -4.74
C TRP A 126 -22.71 -5.30 -5.60
N GLU A 127 -22.50 -4.00 -5.50
CA GLU A 127 -23.15 -3.02 -6.37
C GLU A 127 -22.58 -3.08 -7.80
N HIS A 128 -21.26 -3.28 -7.92
CA HIS A 128 -20.55 -3.60 -9.14
C HIS A 128 -19.89 -4.96 -9.00
N GLU A 129 -19.76 -5.72 -10.07
CA GLU A 129 -19.07 -7.00 -10.02
C GLU A 129 -17.65 -6.86 -9.46
N PRO A 130 -17.20 -7.74 -8.53
CA PRO A 130 -15.98 -7.56 -7.76
C PRO A 130 -14.72 -7.34 -8.60
N PHE A 131 -14.65 -7.92 -9.78
CA PHE A 131 -13.51 -7.83 -10.69
C PHE A 131 -13.87 -7.15 -12.01
N SER A 132 -14.92 -6.31 -12.03
CA SER A 132 -15.27 -5.54 -13.22
C SER A 132 -14.29 -4.40 -13.51
N GLY A 133 -13.72 -3.80 -12.45
CA GLY A 133 -12.94 -2.58 -12.59
C GLY A 133 -13.75 -1.47 -13.24
N ASP A 134 -15.03 -1.33 -12.86
CA ASP A 134 -15.90 -0.28 -13.38
C ASP A 134 -15.41 1.09 -12.91
N ILE A 135 -15.46 2.06 -13.81
CA ILE A 135 -15.18 3.46 -13.51
C ILE A 135 -16.51 4.19 -13.54
N ALA A 136 -17.05 4.50 -12.38
CA ALA A 136 -18.34 5.15 -12.22
C ALA A 136 -18.31 6.11 -11.02
N ASP A 137 -19.04 7.21 -11.10
CA ASP A 137 -19.18 8.21 -10.03
C ASP A 137 -17.86 8.74 -9.48
N GLY A 138 -16.84 8.88 -10.34
CA GLY A 138 -15.50 9.33 -9.96
C GLY A 138 -14.69 8.34 -9.17
N LYS A 139 -15.04 7.04 -9.19
CA LYS A 139 -14.41 5.96 -8.45
C LYS A 139 -14.07 4.79 -9.38
N VAL A 140 -13.06 4.00 -8.99
CA VAL A 140 -12.82 2.68 -9.55
C VAL A 140 -13.41 1.65 -8.60
N TRP A 141 -14.36 0.86 -9.09
CA TRP A 141 -15.07 -0.13 -8.31
C TRP A 141 -14.43 -1.52 -8.46
N GLY A 142 -14.30 -2.22 -7.35
CA GLY A 142 -13.92 -3.63 -7.35
C GLY A 142 -13.01 -4.03 -6.19
N ARG A 143 -12.85 -5.34 -5.99
CA ARG A 143 -12.00 -5.94 -4.97
C ARG A 143 -10.52 -5.57 -5.24
N GLY A 144 -9.85 -5.06 -4.21
CA GLY A 144 -8.47 -4.59 -4.32
C GLY A 144 -8.32 -3.16 -4.85
N ALA A 145 -9.42 -2.46 -5.20
CA ALA A 145 -9.33 -1.06 -5.65
C ALA A 145 -8.79 -0.13 -4.57
N SER A 146 -9.08 -0.40 -3.29
CA SER A 146 -8.56 0.34 -2.14
C SER A 146 -7.45 -0.45 -1.44
N ASP A 147 -7.66 -1.72 -1.19
CA ASP A 147 -6.79 -2.62 -0.47
C ASP A 147 -6.25 -3.71 -1.41
N THR A 148 -4.99 -3.63 -1.94
CA THR A 148 -4.19 -2.38 -2.00
C THR A 148 -3.55 -2.21 -3.39
N LYS A 149 -4.24 -2.66 -4.46
CA LYS A 149 -3.76 -2.43 -5.85
C LYS A 149 -3.60 -0.95 -6.18
N CYS A 150 -4.34 -0.05 -5.48
CA CYS A 150 -4.13 1.38 -5.63
C CYS A 150 -2.73 1.81 -5.18
N SER A 151 -2.17 1.23 -4.12
CA SER A 151 -0.82 1.52 -3.66
C SER A 151 0.23 0.98 -4.63
N VAL A 152 0.03 -0.26 -5.13
CA VAL A 152 0.88 -0.82 -6.21
C VAL A 152 0.86 0.14 -7.41
N MET A 153 -0.33 0.54 -7.85
CA MET A 153 -0.50 1.47 -8.98
C MET A 153 0.20 2.80 -8.72
N ALA A 154 0.01 3.40 -7.53
CA ALA A 154 0.57 4.71 -7.21
C ALA A 154 2.10 4.69 -7.19
N PHE A 155 2.72 3.68 -6.59
CA PHE A 155 4.19 3.55 -6.56
C PHE A 155 4.77 3.33 -7.96
N PHE A 156 4.13 2.46 -8.76
CA PHE A 156 4.59 2.17 -10.12
C PHE A 156 4.37 3.37 -11.04
N GLN A 157 3.23 4.08 -10.91
CA GLN A 157 2.94 5.28 -11.71
C GLN A 157 3.94 6.39 -11.42
N ALA A 158 4.20 6.67 -10.14
CA ALA A 158 5.19 7.68 -9.76
C ALA A 158 6.59 7.33 -10.28
N ALA A 159 6.98 6.05 -10.21
CA ALA A 159 8.26 5.61 -10.76
C ALA A 159 8.29 5.73 -12.29
N GLU A 160 7.21 5.35 -12.98
CA GLU A 160 7.08 5.44 -14.44
C GLU A 160 7.25 6.88 -14.94
N GLU A 161 6.58 7.84 -14.28
CA GLU A 161 6.65 9.27 -14.62
C GLU A 161 8.04 9.83 -14.38
N LEU A 162 8.62 9.57 -13.22
CA LEU A 162 9.96 10.05 -12.88
C LEU A 162 11.02 9.44 -13.80
N LEU A 163 10.87 8.17 -14.20
CA LEU A 163 11.75 7.53 -15.18
C LEU A 163 11.62 8.16 -16.57
N ALA A 164 10.39 8.52 -16.96
CA ALA A 164 10.17 9.24 -18.23
C ALA A 164 10.86 10.60 -18.28
N GLU A 165 10.99 11.26 -17.13
CA GLU A 165 11.74 12.50 -16.96
C GLU A 165 13.25 12.30 -16.85
N GLY A 166 13.74 11.06 -16.80
CA GLY A 166 15.17 10.73 -16.59
C GLY A 166 15.63 10.99 -15.16
N TYR A 167 14.70 11.00 -14.20
CA TYR A 167 15.04 11.23 -12.80
C TYR A 167 15.86 10.09 -12.20
N VAL A 168 16.87 10.44 -11.42
CA VAL A 168 17.67 9.51 -10.62
C VAL A 168 17.45 9.85 -9.14
N PRO A 169 16.91 8.93 -8.32
CA PRO A 169 16.65 9.21 -6.92
C PRO A 169 17.95 9.52 -6.14
N GLU A 170 17.83 10.31 -5.08
CA GLU A 170 18.99 10.63 -4.21
C GLU A 170 19.46 9.39 -3.43
N GLN A 171 18.55 8.51 -3.05
CA GLN A 171 18.83 7.28 -2.35
C GLN A 171 18.28 6.09 -3.14
N ASP A 172 18.83 4.91 -2.91
CA ASP A 172 18.27 3.68 -3.46
C ASP A 172 16.81 3.52 -3.06
N VAL A 173 15.97 3.11 -4.01
CA VAL A 173 14.55 2.86 -3.79
C VAL A 173 14.23 1.41 -4.15
N TYR A 174 13.48 0.75 -3.30
CA TYR A 174 12.95 -0.60 -3.54
C TYR A 174 11.43 -0.53 -3.59
N LEU A 175 10.83 -1.04 -4.67
CA LEU A 175 9.40 -1.30 -4.75
C LEU A 175 9.20 -2.76 -4.43
N SER A 176 8.47 -3.05 -3.35
CA SER A 176 8.27 -4.40 -2.81
C SER A 176 6.79 -4.74 -2.83
N SER A 177 6.41 -5.85 -3.47
CA SER A 177 5.01 -6.25 -3.56
C SER A 177 4.83 -7.73 -3.27
N SER A 178 4.17 -8.04 -2.16
CA SER A 178 3.87 -9.41 -1.77
C SER A 178 2.60 -9.94 -2.44
N CYS A 179 2.46 -11.27 -2.48
CA CYS A 179 1.31 -11.95 -3.06
C CYS A 179 0.56 -12.83 -2.07
N THR A 180 0.85 -12.69 -0.77
CA THR A 180 0.25 -13.48 0.31
C THR A 180 0.03 -12.66 1.58
N GLU A 181 -0.18 -11.36 1.44
CA GLU A 181 -0.37 -10.45 2.57
C GLU A 181 -1.67 -10.77 3.31
N GLU A 182 -2.77 -10.89 2.58
CA GLU A 182 -4.16 -10.99 3.06
C GLU A 182 -4.42 -12.15 4.04
N TRP A 183 -3.51 -13.11 4.10
CA TRP A 183 -3.61 -14.23 5.05
C TRP A 183 -2.33 -14.44 5.88
N GLY A 184 -1.42 -13.45 5.89
CA GLY A 184 -0.17 -13.52 6.65
C GLY A 184 0.78 -14.61 6.17
N GLY A 185 0.86 -14.81 4.85
CA GLY A 185 1.72 -15.81 4.24
C GLY A 185 3.20 -15.44 4.24
N ASP A 186 4.00 -16.22 3.52
CA ASP A 186 5.46 -16.11 3.52
C ASP A 186 6.02 -15.12 2.49
N GLY A 187 5.16 -14.40 1.76
CA GLY A 187 5.56 -13.48 0.70
C GLY A 187 6.43 -12.35 1.22
N CYS A 188 5.94 -11.58 2.19
CA CYS A 188 6.71 -10.52 2.82
C CYS A 188 7.99 -11.04 3.49
N PRO A 189 7.99 -12.11 4.30
CA PRO A 189 9.22 -12.74 4.80
C PRO A 189 10.26 -13.07 3.74
N LYS A 190 9.86 -13.58 2.57
CA LYS A 190 10.77 -13.87 1.45
C LYS A 190 11.40 -12.60 0.86
N LEU A 191 10.61 -11.53 0.71
CA LEU A 191 11.11 -10.24 0.24
C LEU A 191 12.09 -9.62 1.24
N VAL A 192 11.80 -9.71 2.54
CA VAL A 192 12.73 -9.26 3.60
C VAL A 192 14.02 -10.06 3.57
N ALA A 193 13.96 -11.38 3.44
CA ALA A 193 15.15 -12.23 3.35
C ALA A 193 16.01 -11.85 2.13
N GLU A 194 15.41 -11.48 1.00
CA GLU A 194 16.14 -11.00 -0.17
C GLU A 194 16.81 -9.64 0.07
N LEU A 195 16.11 -8.70 0.73
CA LEU A 195 16.70 -7.42 1.13
C LEU A 195 17.88 -7.63 2.10
N GLU A 196 17.74 -8.53 3.08
CA GLU A 196 18.83 -8.90 3.99
C GLU A 196 20.02 -9.53 3.25
N ARG A 197 19.75 -10.43 2.30
CA ARG A 197 20.79 -11.05 1.46
C ARG A 197 21.58 -10.01 0.65
N ARG A 198 20.91 -8.91 0.23
CA ARG A 198 21.54 -7.75 -0.45
C ARG A 198 22.23 -6.81 0.53
N GLY A 199 22.12 -7.02 1.83
CA GLY A 199 22.68 -6.14 2.85
C GLY A 199 21.94 -4.81 2.99
N VAL A 200 20.70 -4.74 2.53
CA VAL A 200 19.86 -3.53 2.57
C VAL A 200 19.39 -3.30 4.00
N LYS A 201 19.61 -2.09 4.50
CA LYS A 201 19.11 -1.61 5.79
C LYS A 201 18.24 -0.39 5.52
N PRO A 202 16.91 -0.56 5.41
CA PRO A 202 16.03 0.54 5.10
C PRO A 202 16.12 1.66 6.13
N TRP A 203 16.25 2.89 5.66
CA TRP A 203 16.08 4.08 6.48
C TRP A 203 14.60 4.41 6.67
N LEU A 204 13.79 4.15 5.66
CA LEU A 204 12.35 4.33 5.66
C LEU A 204 11.70 3.13 4.99
N VAL A 205 10.67 2.60 5.62
CA VAL A 205 9.71 1.68 5.03
C VAL A 205 8.36 2.37 5.01
N CYS A 206 7.73 2.43 3.84
CA CYS A 206 6.37 2.90 3.66
C CYS A 206 5.54 1.69 3.22
N ASP A 207 4.64 1.27 4.08
CA ASP A 207 3.78 0.10 3.88
C ASP A 207 2.32 0.54 3.87
N GLU A 208 1.53 -0.01 2.98
CA GLU A 208 0.11 0.32 2.81
C GLU A 208 -0.18 1.84 2.88
N ALA A 209 0.74 2.62 2.29
CA ALA A 209 0.72 4.08 2.36
C ALA A 209 -0.56 4.72 1.80
N ALA A 210 -1.45 3.94 1.23
CA ALA A 210 -2.77 4.38 0.78
C ALA A 210 -3.64 4.91 1.93
N GLU A 211 -3.36 4.53 3.16
CA GLU A 211 -3.95 5.16 4.34
C GLU A 211 -3.27 6.46 4.77
N LEU A 212 -2.56 7.12 3.92
CA LEU A 212 -2.47 8.57 3.99
C LEU A 212 -3.87 9.11 3.70
N LEU A 213 -4.77 8.81 4.64
CA LEU A 213 -6.12 9.35 4.64
C LEU A 213 -6.04 10.84 4.36
N PRO A 214 -6.79 11.31 3.37
CA PRO A 214 -6.98 12.73 3.23
C PRO A 214 -7.45 13.23 4.58
N THR A 215 -6.83 14.29 5.04
CA THR A 215 -7.20 15.03 6.24
C THR A 215 -8.70 14.98 6.49
N ARG A 216 -9.11 14.86 7.74
CA ARG A 216 -10.48 14.76 8.29
C ARG A 216 -11.64 15.43 7.53
N SER A 217 -11.38 16.24 6.54
CA SER A 217 -12.37 16.92 5.70
C SER A 217 -12.93 16.11 4.54
N ALA A 218 -12.41 14.91 4.28
CA ALA A 218 -12.89 14.05 3.19
C ALA A 218 -13.48 12.71 3.67
N VAL A 219 -13.55 12.50 4.97
CA VAL A 219 -14.33 11.38 5.50
C VAL A 219 -15.80 11.81 5.48
N SER A 220 -16.47 11.52 4.38
CA SER A 220 -17.92 11.39 4.42
C SER A 220 -18.21 10.27 5.41
N THR A 221 -19.07 10.54 6.39
CA THR A 221 -19.49 9.63 7.46
C THR A 221 -20.39 8.50 6.92
N GLU A 222 -20.06 7.89 5.83
CA GLU A 222 -20.67 6.65 5.40
C GLU A 222 -19.77 5.52 5.85
N THR A 223 -20.04 5.09 7.10
CA THR A 223 -19.57 3.82 7.61
C THR A 223 -20.17 2.72 6.76
N SER A 224 -19.39 2.17 5.85
CA SER A 224 -19.67 0.86 5.30
C SER A 224 -19.37 -0.15 6.41
N PRO A 225 -20.32 -1.00 6.80
CA PRO A 225 -20.01 -2.09 7.72
C PRO A 225 -19.18 -3.12 6.98
N TRP A 226 -18.07 -3.48 7.60
CA TRP A 226 -17.20 -4.59 7.20
C TRP A 226 -17.94 -5.92 7.32
#